data_72803725b42c98a64b148ed4125460ca
#
_entry.id   72803725b42c98a64b148ed4125460ca
#
_cell.length_a   1.000
_cell.length_b   1.000
_cell.length_c   1.000
_cell.angle_alpha   90.00
_cell.angle_beta   90.00
_cell.angle_gamma   90.00
#
_symmetry.space_group_name_H-M   'P 1'
#
loop_
_entity.id
_entity.type
_entity.pdbx_description
1 polymer ?
#
loop_
_entity_poly.entity_id
_entity_poly.type
_entity_poly.pdbx_seq_one_letter_code
_entity_poly.pdbx_strand_id
1 'polypeptide(L)'
;MNGPQASPDDRREIQRRVEFDQAAALFKLSPQPVIAGIVFSVIVGIVLWPQLGGPLLAGWLALRVLISSTRVLDARQFNRSAADQIDLPRRWRRFMLLMTAECCTWSALGLLFTGVSTPQIDSLLLASVAVVSAVSVFSLGSDFRASSLFFSVVLVPNGLMLLWQGTRNSVFLGSGLLTIFVMLLLEARGLERRMAELIRLRHENAAIAEQRQRALLLAEHSNQVKSRFLAIVSHEMRTPLNGILGMTQMLRRSTTNPAQLPQLAVIEQSSRHLNTVIGDLLDLSKIEAGRLAIETGPFRLETLVREVTELLEPLASQKGLYFEVHREAGLPAWIETDGARLKQVLHNLLGNAIKFTTVGKVSLSIAREHDQLAFTVRDTGIGIAADQTDRIFRAFEQAAAPGSPVHRAGIGLGLTISRDLARAMGGDVVCQSEAGAQVAVDKAAGGAVFRFTLPCRPCAAPETPTPTAAPGALSPLAGHVLLVEDNAINALIAREMLELMGLTVTVAGDGQQALDRLRQTPFDAVLMDCQMPVLDGWQATRQWRAHERDSGMPRTPIIAITANAVSGDRERCHDAGMDDYLAKPYELDDLASIVRRHLAA
;
A
#
# COMPACT_ATOMS: atom_id res chain seq x y z
N MET A 1 5.90 21.36 17.69
CA MET A 1 4.98 20.26 17.95
C MET A 1 5.64 19.32 18.96
N ASN A 2 5.23 19.40 20.23
CA ASN A 2 5.78 18.57 21.29
C ASN A 2 5.25 17.15 21.10
N GLY A 3 6.16 16.21 20.79
CA GLY A 3 5.84 14.78 20.78
C GLY A 3 5.37 14.32 22.16
N PRO A 4 4.60 13.25 22.26
CA PRO A 4 4.10 12.73 23.53
C PRO A 4 5.27 12.40 24.44
N GLN A 5 5.40 13.14 25.54
CA GLN A 5 6.40 12.86 26.57
C GLN A 5 6.01 11.53 27.23
N ALA A 6 6.95 10.56 27.20
CA ALA A 6 6.79 9.28 27.87
C ALA A 6 6.38 9.49 29.35
N SER A 7 5.43 8.70 29.81
CA SER A 7 4.92 8.79 31.18
C SER A 7 6.05 8.57 32.20
N PRO A 8 5.94 9.07 33.45
CA PRO A 8 6.94 8.83 34.48
C PRO A 8 7.19 7.33 34.74
N ASP A 9 6.17 6.50 34.56
CA ASP A 9 6.28 5.05 34.75
C ASP A 9 7.00 4.38 33.59
N ASP A 10 6.76 4.81 32.33
CA ASP A 10 7.51 4.34 31.17
C ASP A 10 9.01 4.66 31.29
N ARG A 11 9.35 5.84 31.79
CA ARG A 11 10.75 6.24 32.02
C ARG A 11 11.42 5.36 33.07
N ARG A 12 10.73 4.99 34.16
CA ARG A 12 11.25 4.09 35.19
C ARG A 12 11.47 2.68 34.66
N GLU A 13 10.56 2.21 33.83
CA GLU A 13 10.67 0.87 33.24
C GLU A 13 11.82 0.82 32.23
N ILE A 14 11.96 1.82 31.38
CA ILE A 14 13.12 1.94 30.45
C ILE A 14 14.43 1.99 31.26
N GLN A 15 14.46 2.77 32.33
CA GLN A 15 15.67 2.87 33.20
C GLN A 15 16.05 1.50 33.79
N ARG A 16 15.09 0.73 34.30
CA ARG A 16 15.35 -0.63 34.83
C ARG A 16 15.85 -1.59 33.75
N ARG A 17 15.27 -1.51 32.54
CA ARG A 17 15.72 -2.32 31.40
C ARG A 17 17.13 -1.95 30.96
N VAL A 18 17.47 -0.67 30.93
CA VAL A 18 18.85 -0.20 30.64
C VAL A 18 19.84 -0.72 31.66
N GLU A 19 19.53 -0.63 32.97
CA GLU A 19 20.39 -1.15 34.05
C GLU A 19 20.56 -2.68 33.93
N PHE A 20 19.51 -3.41 33.60
CA PHE A 20 19.60 -4.85 33.37
C PHE A 20 20.47 -5.19 32.16
N ASP A 21 20.28 -4.49 31.03
CA ASP A 21 21.04 -4.73 29.80
C ASP A 21 22.53 -4.36 29.97
N GLN A 22 22.83 -3.30 30.72
CA GLN A 22 24.21 -2.96 31.09
C GLN A 22 24.89 -4.07 31.92
N ALA A 23 24.19 -4.57 32.94
CA ALA A 23 24.70 -5.66 33.75
C ALA A 23 24.85 -6.96 32.92
N ALA A 24 23.87 -7.27 32.09
CA ALA A 24 23.90 -8.43 31.17
C ALA A 24 25.07 -8.33 30.17
N ALA A 25 25.40 -7.13 29.70
CA ALA A 25 26.52 -6.91 28.79
C ALA A 25 27.86 -7.31 29.44
N LEU A 26 28.08 -7.00 30.75
CA LEU A 26 29.26 -7.44 31.48
C LEU A 26 29.43 -8.96 31.49
N PHE A 27 28.39 -9.69 31.82
CA PHE A 27 28.44 -11.15 31.82
C PHE A 27 28.63 -11.73 30.42
N LYS A 28 28.06 -11.12 29.41
CA LYS A 28 28.17 -11.56 28.03
C LYS A 28 29.57 -11.35 27.45
N LEU A 29 30.19 -10.21 27.76
CA LEU A 29 31.50 -9.84 27.25
C LEU A 29 32.66 -10.43 28.11
N SER A 30 32.41 -10.78 29.38
CA SER A 30 33.42 -11.23 30.33
C SER A 30 34.20 -12.51 29.97
N PRO A 31 33.63 -13.57 29.34
CA PRO A 31 34.35 -14.84 29.17
C PRO A 31 35.61 -14.74 28.31
N GLN A 32 35.58 -14.01 27.20
CA GLN A 32 36.70 -13.93 26.25
C GLN A 32 37.93 -13.25 26.84
N PRO A 33 37.85 -12.04 27.44
CA PRO A 33 38.99 -11.39 28.08
C PRO A 33 39.54 -12.18 29.27
N VAL A 34 38.71 -12.87 30.06
CA VAL A 34 39.15 -13.70 31.17
C VAL A 34 39.93 -14.91 30.67
N ILE A 35 39.49 -15.57 29.60
CA ILE A 35 40.26 -16.68 28.98
C ILE A 35 41.58 -16.17 28.43
N ALA A 36 41.61 -15.02 27.75
CA ALA A 36 42.84 -14.39 27.29
C ALA A 36 43.76 -14.06 28.46
N GLY A 37 43.20 -13.60 29.58
CA GLY A 37 43.94 -13.35 30.85
C GLY A 37 44.56 -14.63 31.44
N ILE A 38 43.91 -15.79 31.34
CA ILE A 38 44.49 -17.08 31.76
C ILE A 38 45.69 -17.42 30.87
N VAL A 39 45.54 -17.36 29.56
CA VAL A 39 46.65 -17.62 28.62
C VAL A 39 47.84 -16.69 28.88
N PHE A 40 47.56 -15.41 29.05
CA PHE A 40 48.56 -14.42 29.34
C PHE A 40 49.28 -14.68 30.70
N SER A 41 48.52 -15.11 31.71
CA SER A 41 49.11 -15.48 33.04
C SER A 41 50.05 -16.68 32.91
N VAL A 42 49.73 -17.66 32.07
CA VAL A 42 50.60 -18.81 31.79
C VAL A 42 51.87 -18.36 31.09
N ILE A 43 51.77 -17.47 30.10
CA ILE A 43 52.95 -16.92 29.40
C ILE A 43 53.84 -16.17 30.37
N VAL A 44 53.28 -15.29 31.22
CA VAL A 44 54.02 -14.57 32.25
C VAL A 44 54.69 -15.55 33.21
N GLY A 45 54.00 -16.59 33.67
CA GLY A 45 54.57 -17.65 34.51
C GLY A 45 55.76 -18.37 33.86
N ILE A 46 55.66 -18.75 32.59
CA ILE A 46 56.75 -19.40 31.84
C ILE A 46 57.97 -18.48 31.73
N VAL A 47 57.78 -17.20 31.41
CA VAL A 47 58.86 -16.22 31.24
C VAL A 47 59.54 -15.93 32.55
N LEU A 48 58.83 -15.87 33.65
CA LEU A 48 59.36 -15.59 34.99
C LEU A 48 59.98 -16.84 35.67
N TRP A 49 59.61 -18.05 35.20
CA TRP A 49 60.02 -19.31 35.84
C TRP A 49 61.55 -19.47 36.03
N PRO A 50 62.41 -19.17 35.04
CA PRO A 50 63.85 -19.39 35.15
C PRO A 50 64.50 -18.52 36.25
N GLN A 51 63.89 -17.40 36.62
CA GLN A 51 64.48 -16.41 37.51
C GLN A 51 63.80 -16.32 38.89
N LEU A 52 62.47 -16.56 38.90
CA LEU A 52 61.62 -16.49 40.10
C LEU A 52 61.00 -17.86 40.43
N GLY A 53 61.43 -18.93 39.70
CA GLY A 53 60.89 -20.27 39.86
C GLY A 53 60.90 -20.75 41.32
N GLY A 54 59.75 -21.28 41.74
CA GLY A 54 59.58 -21.76 43.10
C GLY A 54 58.10 -21.94 43.45
N PRO A 55 57.79 -22.47 44.61
CA PRO A 55 56.43 -22.78 45.04
C PRO A 55 55.51 -21.55 45.10
N LEU A 56 56.05 -20.34 45.29
CA LEU A 56 55.26 -19.11 45.30
C LEU A 56 54.67 -18.75 43.91
N LEU A 57 55.49 -18.83 42.84
CA LEU A 57 55.05 -18.54 41.47
C LEU A 57 54.08 -19.63 40.97
N ALA A 58 54.36 -20.90 41.30
CA ALA A 58 53.45 -21.99 41.00
C ALA A 58 52.09 -21.83 41.71
N GLY A 59 52.11 -21.47 42.98
CA GLY A 59 50.92 -21.19 43.81
C GLY A 59 50.12 -20.01 43.28
N TRP A 60 50.79 -18.93 42.88
CA TRP A 60 50.14 -17.78 42.23
C TRP A 60 49.43 -18.20 40.91
N LEU A 61 50.11 -18.92 40.06
CA LEU A 61 49.55 -19.35 38.78
C LEU A 61 48.33 -20.30 38.98
N ALA A 62 48.44 -21.27 39.88
CA ALA A 62 47.38 -22.18 40.21
C ALA A 62 46.12 -21.45 40.75
N LEU A 63 46.32 -20.52 41.71
CA LEU A 63 45.25 -19.71 42.27
C LEU A 63 44.59 -18.83 41.19
N ARG A 64 45.42 -18.22 40.34
CA ARG A 64 44.97 -17.37 39.23
C ARG A 64 44.09 -18.13 38.25
N VAL A 65 44.52 -19.31 37.79
CA VAL A 65 43.77 -20.17 36.87
C VAL A 65 42.45 -20.64 37.53
N LEU A 66 42.45 -21.00 38.80
CA LEU A 66 41.27 -21.44 39.54
C LEU A 66 40.19 -20.32 39.59
N ILE A 67 40.59 -19.11 40.02
CA ILE A 67 39.66 -17.98 40.14
C ILE A 67 39.11 -17.59 38.79
N SER A 68 39.96 -17.48 37.76
CA SER A 68 39.51 -17.12 36.40
C SER A 68 38.62 -18.17 35.78
N SER A 69 38.90 -19.48 35.96
CA SER A 69 38.04 -20.57 35.49
C SER A 69 36.67 -20.52 36.18
N THR A 70 36.62 -20.26 37.47
CA THR A 70 35.34 -20.09 38.20
C THR A 70 34.54 -18.93 37.65
N ARG A 71 35.19 -17.82 37.32
CA ARG A 71 34.56 -16.63 36.74
C ARG A 71 34.00 -16.90 35.34
N VAL A 72 34.73 -17.65 34.48
CA VAL A 72 34.24 -18.06 33.16
C VAL A 72 33.03 -18.97 33.29
N LEU A 73 33.04 -19.93 34.22
CA LEU A 73 31.89 -20.83 34.45
C LEU A 73 30.68 -20.06 34.96
N ASP A 74 30.85 -19.10 35.86
CA ASP A 74 29.76 -18.25 36.36
C ASP A 74 29.14 -17.39 35.23
N ALA A 75 29.96 -16.78 34.38
CA ALA A 75 29.50 -16.03 33.21
C ALA A 75 28.78 -16.91 32.17
N ARG A 76 29.29 -18.12 31.90
CA ARG A 76 28.62 -19.08 31.00
C ARG A 76 27.27 -19.54 31.56
N GLN A 77 27.18 -19.77 32.87
CA GLN A 77 25.93 -20.13 33.53
C GLN A 77 24.92 -18.98 33.43
N PHE A 78 25.34 -17.72 33.65
CA PHE A 78 24.49 -16.55 33.46
C PHE A 78 23.94 -16.46 32.06
N ASN A 79 24.78 -16.62 31.02
CA ASN A 79 24.39 -16.53 29.63
C ASN A 79 23.46 -17.66 29.14
N ARG A 80 23.37 -18.77 29.89
CA ARG A 80 22.46 -19.88 29.61
C ARG A 80 21.14 -19.82 30.38
N SER A 81 21.05 -18.97 31.39
CA SER A 81 19.84 -18.81 32.21
C SER A 81 18.83 -17.91 31.51
N ALA A 82 17.53 -18.23 31.61
CA ALA A 82 16.48 -17.35 31.13
C ALA A 82 16.42 -16.06 31.98
N ALA A 83 16.12 -14.93 31.36
CA ALA A 83 16.16 -13.61 32.02
C ALA A 83 15.27 -13.56 33.28
N ASP A 84 14.10 -14.21 33.24
CA ASP A 84 13.13 -14.23 34.35
C ASP A 84 13.59 -15.00 35.61
N GLN A 85 14.64 -15.83 35.47
CA GLN A 85 15.16 -16.66 36.55
C GLN A 85 16.43 -16.10 37.20
N ILE A 86 16.88 -14.91 36.76
CA ILE A 86 18.12 -14.33 37.18
C ILE A 86 17.91 -13.42 38.39
N ASP A 87 18.40 -13.83 39.58
CA ASP A 87 18.56 -12.91 40.71
C ASP A 87 19.78 -12.02 40.46
N LEU A 88 19.56 -10.91 39.75
CA LEU A 88 20.61 -9.98 39.34
C LEU A 88 21.45 -9.46 40.53
N PRO A 89 20.89 -9.05 41.70
CA PRO A 89 21.68 -8.59 42.86
C PRO A 89 22.65 -9.62 43.43
N ARG A 90 22.23 -10.88 43.51
CA ARG A 90 23.10 -11.99 43.98
C ARG A 90 24.20 -12.28 42.96
N ARG A 91 23.88 -12.34 41.69
CA ARG A 91 24.84 -12.57 40.60
C ARG A 91 25.87 -11.44 40.54
N TRP A 92 25.42 -10.20 40.70
CA TRP A 92 26.28 -9.04 40.72
C TRP A 92 27.30 -9.08 41.89
N ARG A 93 26.86 -9.39 43.12
CA ARG A 93 27.75 -9.55 44.27
C ARG A 93 28.80 -10.64 44.03
N ARG A 94 28.40 -11.78 43.50
CA ARG A 94 29.32 -12.89 43.17
C ARG A 94 30.34 -12.48 42.11
N PHE A 95 29.89 -11.80 41.06
CA PHE A 95 30.77 -11.25 40.03
C PHE A 95 31.81 -10.32 40.61
N MET A 96 31.39 -9.35 41.44
CA MET A 96 32.30 -8.41 42.10
C MET A 96 33.32 -9.11 43.03
N LEU A 97 32.90 -10.12 43.78
CA LEU A 97 33.78 -10.91 44.65
C LEU A 97 34.85 -11.67 43.84
N LEU A 98 34.44 -12.38 42.80
CA LEU A 98 35.36 -13.14 41.94
C LEU A 98 36.33 -12.20 41.21
N MET A 99 35.84 -11.06 40.73
CA MET A 99 36.63 -10.04 40.08
C MET A 99 37.66 -9.44 41.06
N THR A 100 37.24 -9.11 42.27
CA THR A 100 38.15 -8.59 43.30
C THR A 100 39.25 -9.60 43.65
N ALA A 101 38.89 -10.88 43.81
CA ALA A 101 39.87 -11.93 44.03
C ALA A 101 40.87 -12.03 42.87
N GLU A 102 40.40 -11.91 41.65
CA GLU A 102 41.22 -11.87 40.44
C GLU A 102 42.16 -10.67 40.41
N CYS A 103 41.66 -9.48 40.76
CA CYS A 103 42.49 -8.25 40.90
C CYS A 103 43.61 -8.41 41.93
N CYS A 104 43.28 -9.01 43.08
CA CYS A 104 44.26 -9.27 44.12
C CYS A 104 45.39 -10.21 43.64
N THR A 105 45.09 -11.19 42.78
CA THR A 105 46.15 -12.05 42.22
C THR A 105 47.12 -11.28 41.32
N TRP A 106 46.59 -10.36 40.48
CA TRP A 106 47.46 -9.49 39.66
C TRP A 106 48.24 -8.48 40.47
N SER A 107 47.64 -7.88 41.49
CA SER A 107 48.34 -6.98 42.41
C SER A 107 49.43 -7.70 43.18
N ALA A 108 49.15 -8.91 43.69
CA ALA A 108 50.13 -9.72 44.40
C ALA A 108 51.37 -10.09 43.58
N LEU A 109 51.19 -10.33 42.23
CA LEU A 109 52.33 -10.60 41.36
C LEU A 109 53.33 -9.45 41.38
N GLY A 110 52.87 -8.20 41.25
CA GLY A 110 53.72 -7.03 41.32
C GLY A 110 54.33 -6.83 42.72
N LEU A 111 53.48 -6.92 43.76
CA LEU A 111 53.92 -6.66 45.14
C LEU A 111 54.93 -7.69 45.67
N LEU A 112 54.80 -8.96 45.33
CA LEU A 112 55.65 -10.05 45.86
C LEU A 112 57.00 -10.16 45.16
N PHE A 113 57.06 -9.78 43.90
CA PHE A 113 58.22 -10.05 43.05
C PHE A 113 58.96 -8.79 42.59
N THR A 114 58.38 -7.58 42.69
CA THR A 114 59.07 -6.32 42.38
C THR A 114 60.08 -6.00 43.46
N GLY A 115 61.34 -5.75 43.07
CA GLY A 115 62.41 -5.43 43.99
C GLY A 115 63.17 -6.63 44.52
N VAL A 116 62.76 -7.85 44.20
CA VAL A 116 63.52 -9.10 44.57
C VAL A 116 64.34 -9.57 43.37
N SER A 117 64.13 -9.03 42.20
CA SER A 117 64.67 -9.45 40.91
C SER A 117 65.49 -8.35 40.23
N THR A 118 66.01 -8.65 39.04
CA THR A 118 66.77 -7.66 38.25
C THR A 118 65.84 -6.57 37.72
N PRO A 119 66.38 -5.32 37.48
CA PRO A 119 65.54 -4.23 36.94
C PRO A 119 64.75 -4.55 35.64
N GLN A 120 65.28 -5.50 34.89
CA GLN A 120 64.63 -5.97 33.64
C GLN A 120 63.34 -6.75 33.95
N ILE A 121 63.36 -7.58 35.01
CA ILE A 121 62.15 -8.36 35.41
C ILE A 121 61.12 -7.47 36.05
N ASP A 122 61.53 -6.49 36.86
CA ASP A 122 60.64 -5.50 37.45
C ASP A 122 59.88 -4.77 36.35
N SER A 123 60.56 -4.37 35.27
CA SER A 123 59.94 -3.72 34.13
C SER A 123 58.95 -4.64 33.42
N LEU A 124 59.25 -5.95 33.28
CA LEU A 124 58.37 -6.93 32.67
C LEU A 124 57.10 -7.19 33.52
N LEU A 125 57.26 -7.30 34.83
CA LEU A 125 56.13 -7.44 35.76
C LEU A 125 55.16 -6.26 35.68
N LEU A 126 55.72 -5.05 35.69
CA LEU A 126 54.93 -3.82 35.63
C LEU A 126 54.23 -3.65 34.26
N ALA A 127 54.93 -3.98 33.16
CA ALA A 127 54.33 -3.99 31.83
C ALA A 127 53.16 -4.98 31.77
N SER A 128 53.30 -6.16 32.40
CA SER A 128 52.24 -7.16 32.47
C SER A 128 50.99 -6.64 33.20
N VAL A 129 51.19 -5.98 34.33
CA VAL A 129 50.11 -5.35 35.12
C VAL A 129 49.42 -4.22 34.34
N ALA A 130 50.19 -3.39 33.64
CA ALA A 130 49.67 -2.29 32.84
C ALA A 130 48.85 -2.80 31.64
N VAL A 131 49.35 -3.82 30.91
CA VAL A 131 48.66 -4.44 29.77
C VAL A 131 47.34 -5.05 30.18
N VAL A 132 47.31 -5.81 31.28
CA VAL A 132 46.06 -6.41 31.78
C VAL A 132 45.05 -5.34 32.17
N SER A 133 45.53 -4.25 32.81
CA SER A 133 44.64 -3.14 33.16
C SER A 133 44.08 -2.43 31.95
N ALA A 134 44.87 -2.19 30.91
CA ALA A 134 44.42 -1.58 29.66
C ALA A 134 43.38 -2.45 28.93
N VAL A 135 43.60 -3.76 28.83
CA VAL A 135 42.65 -4.69 28.20
C VAL A 135 41.34 -4.79 28.99
N SER A 136 41.41 -4.67 30.32
CA SER A 136 40.24 -4.76 31.18
C SER A 136 39.26 -3.59 31.00
N VAL A 137 39.66 -2.44 30.46
CA VAL A 137 38.74 -1.33 30.09
C VAL A 137 37.66 -1.78 29.14
N PHE A 138 38.03 -2.57 28.12
CA PHE A 138 37.05 -3.04 27.11
C PHE A 138 36.08 -4.07 27.68
N SER A 139 36.46 -4.86 28.66
CA SER A 139 35.60 -5.89 29.24
C SER A 139 34.73 -5.38 30.40
N LEU A 140 35.18 -4.38 31.12
CA LEU A 140 34.50 -3.82 32.29
C LEU A 140 33.91 -2.44 32.05
N GLY A 141 34.13 -1.84 30.88
CA GLY A 141 33.75 -0.46 30.55
C GLY A 141 32.25 -0.18 30.51
N SER A 142 31.41 -1.21 30.55
CA SER A 142 29.97 -1.04 30.71
C SER A 142 29.52 -0.69 32.13
N ASP A 143 30.44 -0.84 33.14
CA ASP A 143 30.20 -0.46 34.53
C ASP A 143 31.45 0.18 35.15
N PHE A 144 31.32 1.45 35.52
CA PHE A 144 32.41 2.21 36.11
C PHE A 144 32.83 1.68 37.49
N ARG A 145 31.89 1.11 38.27
CA ARG A 145 32.21 0.57 39.60
C ARG A 145 33.14 -0.63 39.49
N ALA A 146 32.84 -1.55 38.57
CA ALA A 146 33.67 -2.70 38.29
C ALA A 146 35.04 -2.28 37.76
N SER A 147 35.09 -1.36 36.81
CA SER A 147 36.34 -0.83 36.25
C SER A 147 37.18 -0.11 37.28
N SER A 148 36.59 0.77 38.07
CA SER A 148 37.32 1.55 39.10
C SER A 148 37.89 0.66 40.20
N LEU A 149 37.15 -0.36 40.65
CA LEU A 149 37.62 -1.34 41.62
C LEU A 149 38.79 -2.13 41.05
N PHE A 150 38.68 -2.60 39.80
CA PHE A 150 39.76 -3.33 39.13
C PHE A 150 41.06 -2.50 39.10
N PHE A 151 40.99 -1.29 38.54
CA PHE A 151 42.18 -0.44 38.40
C PHE A 151 42.75 -0.01 39.73
N SER A 152 41.92 0.29 40.74
CA SER A 152 42.39 0.68 42.09
C SER A 152 43.15 -0.45 42.75
N VAL A 153 42.62 -1.68 42.71
CA VAL A 153 43.26 -2.83 43.38
C VAL A 153 44.53 -3.27 42.65
N VAL A 154 44.56 -3.16 41.31
CA VAL A 154 45.72 -3.64 40.54
C VAL A 154 46.83 -2.60 40.42
N LEU A 155 46.51 -1.34 40.14
CA LEU A 155 47.53 -0.33 39.80
C LEU A 155 48.02 0.49 41.02
N VAL A 156 47.13 0.85 41.97
CA VAL A 156 47.49 1.77 43.04
C VAL A 156 48.50 1.15 44.01
N PRO A 157 48.32 -0.09 44.51
CA PRO A 157 49.32 -0.66 45.45
C PRO A 157 50.70 -0.82 44.80
N ASN A 158 50.76 -1.26 43.56
CA ASN A 158 51.99 -1.42 42.80
C ASN A 158 52.71 -0.07 42.55
N GLY A 159 51.90 0.97 42.16
CA GLY A 159 52.41 2.32 41.94
C GLY A 159 52.99 2.93 43.24
N LEU A 160 52.30 2.79 44.38
CA LEU A 160 52.73 3.31 45.66
C LEU A 160 53.97 2.57 46.18
N MET A 161 54.05 1.26 46.00
CA MET A 161 55.26 0.48 46.40
C MET A 161 56.50 0.95 45.65
N LEU A 162 56.38 1.18 44.33
CA LEU A 162 57.48 1.70 43.51
C LEU A 162 57.94 3.10 43.96
N LEU A 163 56.99 3.97 44.26
CA LEU A 163 57.34 5.30 44.82
C LEU A 163 58.06 5.20 46.15
N TRP A 164 57.67 4.24 47.01
CA TRP A 164 58.32 4.01 48.33
C TRP A 164 59.75 3.50 48.21
N GLN A 165 60.11 2.74 47.14
CA GLN A 165 61.50 2.29 46.89
C GLN A 165 62.49 3.44 46.65
N GLY A 166 62.05 4.60 46.23
CA GLY A 166 62.79 5.84 46.14
C GLY A 166 63.91 5.90 45.11
N THR A 167 64.15 4.85 44.29
CA THR A 167 65.14 4.91 43.21
C THR A 167 64.62 5.73 42.05
N ARG A 168 65.50 6.37 41.27
CA ARG A 168 65.07 7.19 40.10
C ARG A 168 64.17 6.45 39.13
N ASN A 169 64.52 5.17 38.85
CA ASN A 169 63.76 4.34 37.94
C ASN A 169 62.40 3.92 38.54
N SER A 170 62.34 3.53 39.80
CA SER A 170 61.10 3.12 40.45
C SER A 170 60.15 4.29 40.65
N VAL A 171 60.61 5.50 40.92
CA VAL A 171 59.78 6.71 40.99
C VAL A 171 59.17 7.02 39.61
N PHE A 172 59.99 6.91 38.54
CA PHE A 172 59.48 7.12 37.17
C PHE A 172 58.43 6.09 36.84
N LEU A 173 58.64 4.80 37.04
CA LEU A 173 57.70 3.73 36.79
C LEU A 173 56.45 3.83 37.66
N GLY A 174 56.56 4.15 38.92
CA GLY A 174 55.43 4.31 39.84
C GLY A 174 54.52 5.49 39.46
N SER A 175 55.15 6.64 39.13
CA SER A 175 54.38 7.80 38.62
C SER A 175 53.68 7.51 37.31
N GLY A 176 54.34 6.77 36.39
CA GLY A 176 53.74 6.32 35.15
C GLY A 176 52.50 5.42 35.37
N LEU A 177 52.60 4.47 36.31
CA LEU A 177 51.52 3.56 36.66
C LEU A 177 50.31 4.30 37.25
N LEU A 178 50.55 5.29 38.12
CA LEU A 178 49.46 6.13 38.66
C LEU A 178 48.84 7.06 37.61
N THR A 179 49.63 7.53 36.64
CA THR A 179 49.13 8.28 35.51
C THR A 179 48.19 7.41 34.63
N ILE A 180 48.65 6.18 34.33
CA ILE A 180 47.80 5.19 33.61
C ILE A 180 46.52 4.92 34.38
N PHE A 181 46.56 4.76 35.69
CA PHE A 181 45.38 4.59 36.53
C PHE A 181 44.37 5.72 36.34
N VAL A 182 44.81 6.98 36.41
CA VAL A 182 43.90 8.13 36.20
C VAL A 182 43.32 8.14 34.78
N MET A 183 44.16 7.89 33.77
CA MET A 183 43.69 7.82 32.37
C MET A 183 42.65 6.72 32.17
N LEU A 184 42.88 5.52 32.71
CA LEU A 184 41.94 4.41 32.59
C LEU A 184 40.61 4.67 33.30
N LEU A 185 40.62 5.38 34.44
CA LEU A 185 39.39 5.80 35.12
C LEU A 185 38.58 6.79 34.30
N LEU A 186 39.25 7.77 33.67
CA LEU A 186 38.57 8.75 32.81
C LEU A 186 37.95 8.07 31.59
N GLU A 187 38.68 7.16 30.94
CA GLU A 187 38.20 6.41 29.78
C GLU A 187 37.05 5.46 30.15
N ALA A 188 37.15 4.75 31.29
CA ALA A 188 36.07 3.87 31.76
C ALA A 188 34.76 4.65 31.99
N ARG A 189 34.86 5.86 32.59
CA ARG A 189 33.69 6.74 32.75
C ARG A 189 33.09 7.18 31.40
N GLY A 190 33.96 7.52 30.46
CA GLY A 190 33.54 7.90 29.11
C GLY A 190 32.82 6.74 28.40
N LEU A 191 33.38 5.53 28.53
CA LEU A 191 32.83 4.32 27.90
C LEU A 191 31.47 3.93 28.50
N GLU A 192 31.33 3.97 29.82
CA GLU A 192 30.04 3.72 30.50
C GLU A 192 28.93 4.66 30.00
N ARG A 193 29.24 5.97 29.93
CA ARG A 193 28.27 6.96 29.44
C ARG A 193 27.85 6.69 27.99
N ARG A 194 28.81 6.42 27.12
CA ARG A 194 28.55 6.08 25.70
C ARG A 194 27.72 4.82 25.57
N MET A 195 28.00 3.79 26.35
CA MET A 195 27.22 2.54 26.34
C MET A 195 25.81 2.73 26.88
N ALA A 196 25.63 3.47 27.98
CA ALA A 196 24.32 3.80 28.50
C ALA A 196 23.46 4.57 27.49
N GLU A 197 24.05 5.53 26.79
CA GLU A 197 23.39 6.32 25.75
C GLU A 197 22.97 5.45 24.54
N LEU A 198 23.87 4.58 24.07
CA LEU A 198 23.56 3.65 22.96
C LEU A 198 22.42 2.69 23.31
N ILE A 199 22.42 2.13 24.51
CA ILE A 199 21.35 1.23 24.96
C ILE A 199 20.03 2.00 25.05
N ARG A 200 20.06 3.20 25.61
CA ARG A 200 18.88 4.07 25.71
C ARG A 200 18.30 4.41 24.34
N LEU A 201 19.13 4.88 23.39
CA LEU A 201 18.71 5.21 22.03
C LEU A 201 18.13 3.99 21.31
N ARG A 202 18.68 2.79 21.54
CA ARG A 202 18.13 1.55 20.98
C ARG A 202 16.71 1.28 21.48
N HIS A 203 16.47 1.43 22.79
CA HIS A 203 15.12 1.23 23.34
C HIS A 203 14.13 2.30 22.88
N GLU A 204 14.54 3.57 22.83
CA GLU A 204 13.71 4.66 22.31
C GLU A 204 13.34 4.44 20.83
N ASN A 205 14.31 4.07 19.99
CA ASN A 205 14.06 3.77 18.59
C ASN A 205 13.13 2.55 18.39
N ALA A 206 13.29 1.50 19.21
CA ALA A 206 12.41 0.34 19.17
C ALA A 206 10.96 0.70 19.52
N ALA A 207 10.76 1.52 20.55
CA ALA A 207 9.44 2.00 20.96
C ALA A 207 8.78 2.89 19.88
N ILE A 208 9.56 3.79 19.26
CA ILE A 208 9.07 4.64 18.14
C ILE A 208 8.70 3.77 16.94
N ALA A 209 9.52 2.76 16.60
CA ALA A 209 9.23 1.86 15.48
C ALA A 209 7.92 1.08 15.70
N GLU A 210 7.71 0.56 16.91
CA GLU A 210 6.48 -0.14 17.28
C GLU A 210 5.25 0.77 17.22
N GLN A 211 5.37 2.00 17.72
CA GLN A 211 4.28 2.98 17.68
C GLN A 211 3.92 3.37 16.24
N ARG A 212 4.94 3.58 15.38
CA ARG A 212 4.71 3.84 13.94
C ARG A 212 4.00 2.67 13.26
N GLN A 213 4.42 1.45 13.54
CA GLN A 213 3.80 0.27 12.96
C GLN A 213 2.33 0.11 13.37
N ARG A 214 2.00 0.34 14.65
CA ARG A 214 0.62 0.33 15.13
C ARG A 214 -0.23 1.43 14.45
N ALA A 215 0.31 2.64 14.30
CA ALA A 215 -0.38 3.74 13.62
C ALA A 215 -0.65 3.43 12.14
N LEU A 216 0.31 2.83 11.43
CA LEU A 216 0.14 2.40 10.04
C LEU A 216 -0.96 1.34 9.90
N LEU A 217 -0.95 0.30 10.74
CA LEU A 217 -1.97 -0.75 10.73
C LEU A 217 -3.38 -0.20 11.00
N LEU A 218 -3.51 0.74 11.93
CA LEU A 218 -4.80 1.40 12.20
C LEU A 218 -5.26 2.25 11.01
N ALA A 219 -4.36 2.98 10.37
CA ALA A 219 -4.69 3.79 9.19
C ALA A 219 -5.10 2.91 8.00
N GLU A 220 -4.39 1.82 7.74
CA GLU A 220 -4.72 0.84 6.69
C GLU A 220 -6.08 0.18 6.96
N HIS A 221 -6.33 -0.25 8.19
CA HIS A 221 -7.62 -0.84 8.57
C HIS A 221 -8.76 0.16 8.38
N SER A 222 -8.60 1.40 8.84
CA SER A 222 -9.61 2.46 8.65
C SER A 222 -9.92 2.70 7.17
N ASN A 223 -8.87 2.72 6.33
CA ASN A 223 -9.03 2.91 4.88
C ASN A 223 -9.75 1.73 4.21
N GLN A 224 -9.45 0.50 4.64
CA GLN A 224 -10.14 -0.71 4.15
C GLN A 224 -11.63 -0.70 4.52
N VAL A 225 -11.96 -0.34 5.77
CA VAL A 225 -13.36 -0.22 6.23
C VAL A 225 -14.10 0.84 5.42
N LYS A 226 -13.50 2.02 5.22
CA LYS A 226 -14.07 3.11 4.40
C LYS A 226 -14.37 2.64 2.97
N SER A 227 -13.41 1.97 2.33
CA SER A 227 -13.57 1.48 0.95
C SER A 227 -14.65 0.40 0.84
N ARG A 228 -14.70 -0.55 1.79
CA ARG A 228 -15.73 -1.59 1.82
C ARG A 228 -17.12 -1.02 2.06
N PHE A 229 -17.25 -0.06 2.97
CA PHE A 229 -18.51 0.63 3.24
C PHE A 229 -19.04 1.33 1.98
N LEU A 230 -18.19 2.09 1.28
CA LEU A 230 -18.58 2.79 0.04
C LEU A 230 -18.98 1.82 -1.06
N ALA A 231 -18.31 0.67 -1.19
CA ALA A 231 -18.68 -0.36 -2.16
C ALA A 231 -20.07 -0.96 -1.87
N ILE A 232 -20.37 -1.28 -0.61
CA ILE A 232 -21.68 -1.80 -0.19
C ILE A 232 -22.77 -0.75 -0.43
N VAL A 233 -22.58 0.48 0.04
CA VAL A 233 -23.56 1.57 -0.11
C VAL A 233 -23.87 1.83 -1.58
N SER A 234 -22.83 1.82 -2.44
CA SER A 234 -23.05 2.00 -3.89
C SER A 234 -23.90 0.90 -4.51
N HIS A 235 -23.63 -0.36 -4.16
CA HIS A 235 -24.43 -1.48 -4.65
C HIS A 235 -25.89 -1.36 -4.20
N GLU A 236 -26.10 -1.09 -2.89
CA GLU A 236 -27.45 -0.94 -2.31
C GLU A 236 -28.21 0.28 -2.83
N MET A 237 -27.50 1.33 -3.28
CA MET A 237 -28.13 2.50 -3.93
C MET A 237 -28.40 2.28 -5.40
N ARG A 238 -27.54 1.55 -6.12
CA ARG A 238 -27.69 1.29 -7.56
C ARG A 238 -28.92 0.44 -7.86
N THR A 239 -29.20 -0.55 -7.05
CA THR A 239 -30.33 -1.47 -7.23
C THR A 239 -31.69 -0.75 -7.28
N PRO A 240 -32.12 0.04 -6.25
CA PRO A 240 -33.39 0.76 -6.32
C PRO A 240 -33.40 1.82 -7.41
N LEU A 241 -32.26 2.42 -7.71
CA LEU A 241 -32.16 3.47 -8.72
C LEU A 241 -32.34 2.91 -10.14
N ASN A 242 -31.79 1.75 -10.42
CA ASN A 242 -32.03 1.03 -11.67
C ASN A 242 -33.51 0.61 -11.80
N GLY A 243 -34.14 0.22 -10.67
CA GLY A 243 -35.58 -0.02 -10.62
C GLY A 243 -36.42 1.21 -11.02
N ILE A 244 -36.08 2.38 -10.42
CA ILE A 244 -36.75 3.66 -10.75
C ILE A 244 -36.54 3.99 -12.23
N LEU A 245 -35.33 3.84 -12.76
CA LEU A 245 -34.99 4.12 -14.14
C LEU A 245 -35.78 3.20 -15.11
N GLY A 246 -35.79 1.89 -14.85
CA GLY A 246 -36.55 0.93 -15.66
C GLY A 246 -38.04 1.22 -15.67
N MET A 247 -38.64 1.44 -14.49
CA MET A 247 -40.07 1.79 -14.40
C MET A 247 -40.40 3.10 -15.11
N THR A 248 -39.54 4.10 -15.03
CA THR A 248 -39.71 5.38 -15.72
C THR A 248 -39.67 5.22 -17.24
N GLN A 249 -38.74 4.40 -17.75
CA GLN A 249 -38.64 4.09 -19.18
C GLN A 249 -39.87 3.34 -19.68
N MET A 250 -40.39 2.38 -18.92
CA MET A 250 -41.61 1.66 -19.21
C MET A 250 -42.82 2.59 -19.27
N LEU A 251 -43.03 3.42 -18.24
CA LEU A 251 -44.10 4.41 -18.18
C LEU A 251 -44.04 5.39 -19.37
N ARG A 252 -42.85 5.82 -19.77
CA ARG A 252 -42.64 6.72 -20.92
C ARG A 252 -43.06 6.07 -22.24
N ARG A 253 -42.89 4.76 -22.38
CA ARG A 253 -43.28 4.01 -23.57
C ARG A 253 -44.79 3.67 -23.59
N SER A 254 -45.38 3.40 -22.43
CA SER A 254 -46.80 3.01 -22.31
C SER A 254 -47.74 4.19 -22.14
N THR A 255 -47.24 5.39 -21.77
CA THR A 255 -48.11 6.54 -21.52
C THR A 255 -48.67 7.12 -22.80
N THR A 256 -49.98 7.30 -22.85
CA THR A 256 -50.71 7.98 -23.93
C THR A 256 -50.94 9.46 -23.61
N ASN A 257 -50.57 9.92 -22.40
CA ASN A 257 -50.76 11.30 -21.98
C ASN A 257 -49.50 12.15 -22.19
N PRO A 258 -49.46 13.06 -23.17
CA PRO A 258 -48.31 13.87 -23.50
C PRO A 258 -47.81 14.75 -22.33
N ALA A 259 -48.71 15.12 -21.39
CA ALA A 259 -48.37 15.95 -20.23
C ALA A 259 -47.48 15.23 -19.22
N GLN A 260 -47.42 13.90 -19.21
CA GLN A 260 -46.59 13.10 -18.31
C GLN A 260 -45.15 12.90 -18.82
N LEU A 261 -44.92 13.02 -20.13
CA LEU A 261 -43.61 12.80 -20.73
C LEU A 261 -42.50 13.69 -20.17
N PRO A 262 -42.71 15.01 -19.95
CA PRO A 262 -41.68 15.85 -19.35
C PRO A 262 -41.35 15.45 -17.91
N GLN A 263 -42.34 15.01 -17.14
CA GLN A 263 -42.14 14.58 -15.73
C GLN A 263 -41.33 13.29 -15.68
N LEU A 264 -41.64 12.32 -16.53
CA LEU A 264 -40.89 11.08 -16.65
C LEU A 264 -39.44 11.34 -17.10
N ALA A 265 -39.23 12.27 -18.04
CA ALA A 265 -37.90 12.66 -18.48
C ALA A 265 -37.06 13.26 -17.34
N VAL A 266 -37.66 14.06 -16.45
CA VAL A 266 -36.96 14.62 -15.26
C VAL A 266 -36.58 13.53 -14.28
N ILE A 267 -37.46 12.54 -14.03
CA ILE A 267 -37.15 11.41 -13.14
C ILE A 267 -36.01 10.57 -13.73
N GLU A 268 -36.07 10.26 -15.02
CA GLU A 268 -35.02 9.51 -15.73
C GLU A 268 -33.67 10.23 -15.66
N GLN A 269 -33.65 11.52 -15.96
CA GLN A 269 -32.45 12.34 -15.89
C GLN A 269 -31.87 12.40 -14.49
N SER A 270 -32.71 12.56 -13.45
CA SER A 270 -32.30 12.59 -12.05
C SER A 270 -31.71 11.25 -11.61
N SER A 271 -32.32 10.15 -12.01
CA SER A 271 -31.85 8.80 -11.73
C SER A 271 -30.50 8.50 -12.39
N ARG A 272 -30.34 8.86 -13.68
CA ARG A 272 -29.05 8.75 -14.39
C ARG A 272 -27.97 9.59 -13.74
N HIS A 273 -28.29 10.82 -13.34
CA HIS A 273 -27.35 11.71 -12.65
C HIS A 273 -26.88 11.10 -11.32
N LEU A 274 -27.81 10.54 -10.52
CA LEU A 274 -27.45 9.92 -9.24
C LEU A 274 -26.57 8.67 -9.44
N ASN A 275 -26.83 7.86 -10.47
CA ASN A 275 -25.96 6.73 -10.84
C ASN A 275 -24.54 7.17 -11.19
N THR A 276 -24.39 8.27 -11.93
CA THR A 276 -23.07 8.84 -12.25
C THR A 276 -22.35 9.27 -10.99
N VAL A 277 -23.03 9.98 -10.08
CA VAL A 277 -22.47 10.44 -8.79
C VAL A 277 -21.98 9.27 -7.93
N ILE A 278 -22.79 8.22 -7.84
CA ILE A 278 -22.42 7.01 -7.08
C ILE A 278 -21.20 6.33 -7.73
N GLY A 279 -21.16 6.25 -9.06
CA GLY A 279 -20.01 5.73 -9.80
C GLY A 279 -18.73 6.52 -9.54
N ASP A 280 -18.82 7.85 -9.61
CA ASP A 280 -17.72 8.78 -9.36
C ASP A 280 -17.15 8.63 -7.94
N LEU A 281 -18.03 8.47 -6.94
CA LEU A 281 -17.64 8.31 -5.53
C LEU A 281 -16.94 6.97 -5.29
N LEU A 282 -17.37 5.93 -5.98
CA LEU A 282 -16.69 4.62 -5.96
C LEU A 282 -15.33 4.65 -6.65
N ASP A 283 -15.24 5.29 -7.83
CA ASP A 283 -14.00 5.42 -8.56
C ASP A 283 -12.98 6.19 -7.70
N LEU A 284 -13.38 7.30 -7.07
CA LEU A 284 -12.54 8.04 -6.12
C LEU A 284 -12.06 7.16 -4.96
N SER A 285 -12.95 6.37 -4.37
CA SER A 285 -12.59 5.45 -3.27
C SER A 285 -11.58 4.37 -3.70
N LYS A 286 -11.74 3.82 -4.93
CA LYS A 286 -10.79 2.84 -5.49
C LYS A 286 -9.44 3.47 -5.78
N ILE A 287 -9.42 4.72 -6.25
CA ILE A 287 -8.20 5.50 -6.51
C ILE A 287 -7.45 5.78 -5.20
N GLU A 288 -8.13 6.32 -4.18
CA GLU A 288 -7.55 6.59 -2.86
C GLU A 288 -6.96 5.33 -2.20
N ALA A 289 -7.58 4.17 -2.45
CA ALA A 289 -7.11 2.88 -1.95
C ALA A 289 -5.99 2.24 -2.81
N GLY A 290 -5.60 2.84 -3.94
CA GLY A 290 -4.64 2.27 -4.89
C GLY A 290 -5.14 0.97 -5.56
N ARG A 291 -6.46 0.77 -5.64
CA ARG A 291 -7.11 -0.46 -6.15
C ARG A 291 -7.78 -0.30 -7.50
N LEU A 292 -7.58 0.84 -8.15
CA LEU A 292 -8.12 1.05 -9.48
C LEU A 292 -7.34 0.17 -10.48
N ALA A 293 -8.02 -0.82 -11.07
CA ALA A 293 -7.48 -1.62 -12.15
C ALA A 293 -7.77 -0.91 -13.48
N ILE A 294 -6.77 -0.82 -14.35
CA ILE A 294 -6.88 -0.34 -15.73
C ILE A 294 -6.89 -1.57 -16.65
N GLU A 295 -7.96 -1.74 -17.39
CA GLU A 295 -8.14 -2.88 -18.29
C GLU A 295 -7.75 -2.49 -19.72
N THR A 296 -6.49 -2.72 -20.05
CA THR A 296 -5.98 -2.41 -21.39
C THR A 296 -6.40 -3.46 -22.41
N GLY A 297 -6.84 -3.00 -23.56
CA GLY A 297 -7.19 -3.84 -24.70
C GLY A 297 -7.10 -3.07 -26.01
N PRO A 298 -7.20 -3.78 -27.17
CA PRO A 298 -7.22 -3.13 -28.48
C PRO A 298 -8.48 -2.26 -28.63
N PHE A 299 -8.27 -0.98 -28.88
CA PHE A 299 -9.34 0.01 -28.99
C PHE A 299 -9.21 0.82 -30.29
N ARG A 300 -10.30 0.95 -31.06
CA ARG A 300 -10.32 1.68 -32.33
C ARG A 300 -10.60 3.16 -32.08
N LEU A 301 -9.66 4.04 -32.44
CA LEU A 301 -9.79 5.49 -32.23
C LEU A 301 -10.99 6.09 -32.98
N GLU A 302 -11.34 5.58 -34.16
CA GLU A 302 -12.50 6.03 -34.92
C GLU A 302 -13.82 5.79 -34.19
N THR A 303 -13.93 4.67 -33.47
CA THR A 303 -15.10 4.37 -32.63
C THR A 303 -15.27 5.41 -31.52
N LEU A 304 -14.17 5.80 -30.85
CA LEU A 304 -14.19 6.86 -29.85
C LEU A 304 -14.76 8.17 -30.42
N VAL A 305 -14.21 8.62 -31.55
CA VAL A 305 -14.61 9.88 -32.14
C VAL A 305 -16.09 9.86 -32.52
N ARG A 306 -16.55 8.77 -33.14
CA ARG A 306 -17.96 8.59 -33.52
C ARG A 306 -18.88 8.64 -32.30
N GLU A 307 -18.62 7.84 -31.28
CA GLU A 307 -19.46 7.77 -30.08
C GLU A 307 -19.50 9.11 -29.32
N VAL A 308 -18.36 9.79 -29.20
CA VAL A 308 -18.28 11.11 -28.56
C VAL A 308 -19.07 12.15 -29.36
N THR A 309 -18.96 12.13 -30.69
CA THR A 309 -19.68 13.08 -31.57
C THR A 309 -21.19 12.80 -31.53
N GLU A 310 -21.61 11.58 -31.72
CA GLU A 310 -23.03 11.19 -31.72
C GLU A 310 -23.76 11.58 -30.42
N LEU A 311 -23.05 11.53 -29.27
CA LEU A 311 -23.67 11.86 -27.99
C LEU A 311 -23.64 13.36 -27.67
N LEU A 312 -22.55 14.08 -27.99
CA LEU A 312 -22.33 15.44 -27.50
C LEU A 312 -22.69 16.55 -28.50
N GLU A 313 -22.67 16.26 -29.82
CA GLU A 313 -23.08 17.22 -30.86
C GLU A 313 -24.54 17.63 -30.73
N PRO A 314 -25.53 16.72 -30.49
CA PRO A 314 -26.90 17.12 -30.23
C PRO A 314 -27.07 18.03 -29.02
N LEU A 315 -26.30 17.77 -27.94
CA LEU A 315 -26.34 18.59 -26.73
C LEU A 315 -25.74 19.98 -26.95
N ALA A 316 -24.67 20.09 -27.72
CA ALA A 316 -24.09 21.37 -28.13
C ALA A 316 -25.08 22.13 -29.06
N SER A 317 -25.67 21.46 -30.03
CA SER A 317 -26.66 22.04 -30.98
C SER A 317 -27.92 22.56 -30.28
N GLN A 318 -28.44 21.85 -29.27
CA GLN A 318 -29.56 22.33 -28.44
C GLN A 318 -29.25 23.63 -27.71
N LYS A 319 -27.97 23.88 -27.37
CA LYS A 319 -27.51 25.14 -26.80
C LYS A 319 -27.11 26.19 -27.84
N GLY A 320 -27.16 25.89 -29.13
CA GLY A 320 -26.70 26.80 -30.19
C GLY A 320 -25.18 26.94 -30.29
N LEU A 321 -24.44 25.94 -29.81
CA LEU A 321 -22.97 25.92 -29.85
C LEU A 321 -22.48 25.15 -31.08
N TYR A 322 -21.36 25.62 -31.66
CA TYR A 322 -20.67 24.85 -32.71
C TYR A 322 -19.80 23.77 -32.03
N PHE A 323 -19.88 22.55 -32.55
CA PHE A 323 -19.09 21.40 -32.09
C PHE A 323 -18.16 20.94 -33.21
N GLU A 324 -16.85 20.96 -32.98
CA GLU A 324 -15.83 20.62 -33.99
C GLU A 324 -14.91 19.51 -33.48
N VAL A 325 -14.60 18.53 -34.33
CA VAL A 325 -13.62 17.49 -34.04
C VAL A 325 -12.52 17.50 -35.09
N HIS A 326 -11.31 17.73 -34.67
CA HIS A 326 -10.11 17.74 -35.51
C HIS A 326 -9.22 16.56 -35.22
N ARG A 327 -8.82 15.84 -36.26
CA ARG A 327 -7.88 14.71 -36.14
C ARG A 327 -6.66 14.98 -36.99
N GLU A 328 -5.49 14.82 -36.40
CA GLU A 328 -4.24 14.87 -37.13
C GLU A 328 -4.12 13.68 -38.10
N ALA A 329 -3.49 13.92 -39.26
CA ALA A 329 -3.23 12.85 -40.23
C ALA A 329 -2.15 11.89 -39.68
N GLY A 330 -2.32 10.59 -39.91
CA GLY A 330 -1.34 9.58 -39.49
C GLY A 330 -1.51 9.02 -38.08
N LEU A 331 -2.62 9.32 -37.40
CA LEU A 331 -2.95 8.65 -36.14
C LEU A 331 -3.16 7.13 -36.33
N PRO A 332 -2.73 6.28 -35.39
CA PRO A 332 -2.96 4.85 -35.45
C PRO A 332 -4.46 4.55 -35.40
N ALA A 333 -4.90 3.60 -36.22
CA ALA A 333 -6.30 3.17 -36.23
C ALA A 333 -6.69 2.44 -34.95
N TRP A 334 -5.76 1.65 -34.39
CA TRP A 334 -5.93 0.86 -33.18
C TRP A 334 -4.83 1.20 -32.16
N ILE A 335 -5.23 1.31 -30.90
CA ILE A 335 -4.33 1.54 -29.75
C ILE A 335 -4.68 0.56 -28.63
N GLU A 336 -3.68 0.19 -27.86
CA GLU A 336 -3.85 -0.58 -26.64
C GLU A 336 -4.11 0.36 -25.46
N THR A 337 -5.35 0.40 -24.97
CA THR A 337 -5.76 1.29 -23.87
C THR A 337 -7.03 0.79 -23.21
N ASP A 338 -7.39 1.36 -22.06
CA ASP A 338 -8.72 1.20 -21.47
C ASP A 338 -9.72 2.15 -22.16
N GLY A 339 -10.45 1.62 -23.14
CA GLY A 339 -11.40 2.42 -23.93
C GLY A 339 -12.57 2.98 -23.11
N ALA A 340 -12.98 2.29 -22.04
CA ALA A 340 -14.07 2.75 -21.17
C ALA A 340 -13.63 3.96 -20.34
N ARG A 341 -12.46 3.89 -19.75
CA ARG A 341 -11.88 5.00 -18.98
C ARG A 341 -11.50 6.18 -19.85
N LEU A 342 -10.97 5.92 -21.05
CA LEU A 342 -10.69 6.95 -22.04
C LEU A 342 -11.97 7.73 -22.41
N LYS A 343 -13.08 7.02 -22.69
CA LYS A 343 -14.39 7.62 -22.94
C LYS A 343 -14.88 8.43 -21.73
N GLN A 344 -14.77 7.90 -20.52
CA GLN A 344 -15.17 8.56 -19.28
C GLN A 344 -14.48 9.92 -19.11
N VAL A 345 -13.15 9.97 -19.30
CA VAL A 345 -12.39 11.23 -19.23
C VAL A 345 -12.88 12.23 -20.27
N LEU A 346 -13.00 11.83 -21.53
CA LEU A 346 -13.43 12.73 -22.61
C LEU A 346 -14.86 13.23 -22.43
N HIS A 347 -15.78 12.36 -22.00
CA HIS A 347 -17.17 12.76 -21.69
C HIS A 347 -17.22 13.82 -20.60
N ASN A 348 -16.41 13.67 -19.54
CA ASN A 348 -16.36 14.68 -18.48
C ASN A 348 -15.79 16.00 -18.97
N LEU A 349 -14.67 15.98 -19.72
CA LEU A 349 -14.02 17.21 -20.21
C LEU A 349 -14.93 17.94 -21.21
N LEU A 350 -15.48 17.24 -22.20
CA LEU A 350 -16.35 17.82 -23.22
C LEU A 350 -17.71 18.25 -22.65
N GLY A 351 -18.28 17.43 -21.75
CA GLY A 351 -19.51 17.78 -21.03
C GLY A 351 -19.36 19.07 -20.23
N ASN A 352 -18.22 19.25 -19.55
CA ASN A 352 -17.89 20.50 -18.85
C ASN A 352 -17.74 21.67 -19.84
N ALA A 353 -17.06 21.48 -20.97
CA ALA A 353 -16.91 22.49 -22.02
C ALA A 353 -18.27 22.96 -22.53
N ILE A 354 -19.18 22.04 -22.87
CA ILE A 354 -20.55 22.37 -23.32
C ILE A 354 -21.36 23.05 -22.20
N LYS A 355 -21.19 22.60 -20.96
CA LYS A 355 -21.91 23.14 -19.78
C LYS A 355 -21.55 24.58 -19.52
N PHE A 356 -20.26 24.95 -19.56
CA PHE A 356 -19.76 26.26 -19.19
C PHE A 356 -19.61 27.24 -20.36
N THR A 357 -19.93 26.80 -21.59
CA THR A 357 -20.05 27.67 -22.76
C THR A 357 -21.50 28.05 -22.98
N THR A 358 -21.78 29.34 -23.05
CA THR A 358 -23.14 29.86 -23.32
C THR A 358 -23.34 30.18 -24.82
N VAL A 359 -22.31 30.74 -25.47
CA VAL A 359 -22.32 31.08 -26.91
C VAL A 359 -20.90 30.84 -27.45
N GLY A 360 -20.81 30.34 -28.67
CA GLY A 360 -19.53 30.12 -29.34
C GLY A 360 -19.32 28.66 -29.73
N LYS A 361 -18.15 28.09 -29.41
CA LYS A 361 -17.77 26.77 -29.85
C LYS A 361 -17.06 25.92 -28.80
N VAL A 362 -17.18 24.62 -28.97
CA VAL A 362 -16.40 23.58 -28.28
C VAL A 362 -15.69 22.74 -29.33
N SER A 363 -14.40 22.51 -29.16
CA SER A 363 -13.61 21.70 -30.09
C SER A 363 -12.80 20.62 -29.38
N LEU A 364 -12.70 19.46 -30.01
CA LEU A 364 -11.83 18.36 -29.64
C LEU A 364 -10.75 18.22 -30.73
N SER A 365 -9.47 18.31 -30.35
CA SER A 365 -8.35 18.03 -31.24
C SER A 365 -7.60 16.81 -30.77
N ILE A 366 -7.31 15.87 -31.66
CA ILE A 366 -6.57 14.64 -31.38
C ILE A 366 -5.28 14.68 -32.19
N ALA A 367 -4.13 14.64 -31.53
CA ALA A 367 -2.81 14.68 -32.14
C ALA A 367 -1.89 13.61 -31.50
N ARG A 368 -0.84 13.25 -32.26
CA ARG A 368 0.22 12.40 -31.74
C ARG A 368 1.44 13.27 -31.46
N GLU A 369 1.87 13.28 -30.21
CA GLU A 369 3.06 13.99 -29.78
C GLU A 369 4.09 12.99 -29.26
N HIS A 370 5.11 12.68 -30.08
CA HIS A 370 6.11 11.66 -29.78
C HIS A 370 5.44 10.28 -29.53
N ASP A 371 5.58 9.77 -28.31
CA ASP A 371 4.99 8.49 -27.89
C ASP A 371 3.67 8.65 -27.11
N GLN A 372 3.04 9.82 -27.17
CA GLN A 372 1.76 10.10 -26.52
C GLN A 372 0.68 10.52 -27.52
N LEU A 373 -0.57 10.18 -27.20
CA LEU A 373 -1.75 10.77 -27.80
C LEU A 373 -2.20 11.93 -26.92
N ALA A 374 -2.42 13.07 -27.53
CA ALA A 374 -2.92 14.27 -26.87
C ALA A 374 -4.35 14.57 -27.37
N PHE A 375 -5.28 14.64 -26.44
CA PHE A 375 -6.66 15.05 -26.65
C PHE A 375 -6.80 16.46 -26.06
N THR A 376 -6.99 17.46 -26.90
CA THR A 376 -7.15 18.86 -26.49
C THR A 376 -8.59 19.27 -26.63
N VAL A 377 -9.25 19.53 -25.50
CA VAL A 377 -10.62 20.07 -25.45
C VAL A 377 -10.51 21.57 -25.20
N ARG A 378 -11.04 22.35 -26.14
CA ARG A 378 -11.07 23.83 -26.06
C ARG A 378 -12.51 24.29 -26.09
N ASP A 379 -12.87 25.20 -25.22
CA ASP A 379 -14.13 25.91 -25.20
C ASP A 379 -13.95 27.44 -25.28
N THR A 380 -15.02 28.15 -25.61
CA THR A 380 -15.08 29.62 -25.64
C THR A 380 -15.95 30.17 -24.50
N GLY A 381 -16.02 29.44 -23.38
CA GLY A 381 -16.86 29.76 -22.24
C GLY A 381 -16.25 30.80 -21.28
N ILE A 382 -16.66 30.72 -20.03
CA ILE A 382 -16.26 31.69 -18.98
C ILE A 382 -14.77 31.67 -18.63
N GLY A 383 -14.02 30.62 -19.05
CA GLY A 383 -12.62 30.41 -18.72
C GLY A 383 -12.36 30.05 -17.25
N ILE A 384 -11.09 29.85 -16.94
CA ILE A 384 -10.62 29.50 -15.60
C ILE A 384 -9.49 30.46 -15.24
N ALA A 385 -9.58 31.09 -14.06
CA ALA A 385 -8.55 31.98 -13.58
C ALA A 385 -7.24 31.22 -13.29
N ALA A 386 -6.10 31.85 -13.57
CA ALA A 386 -4.79 31.22 -13.48
C ALA A 386 -4.48 30.67 -12.07
N ASP A 387 -4.98 31.30 -11.01
CA ASP A 387 -4.86 30.87 -9.61
C ASP A 387 -5.76 29.68 -9.26
N GLN A 388 -6.70 29.32 -10.12
CA GLN A 388 -7.65 28.24 -9.92
C GLN A 388 -7.33 26.96 -10.71
N THR A 389 -6.38 27.01 -11.66
CA THR A 389 -6.06 25.90 -12.57
C THR A 389 -5.65 24.60 -11.85
N ASP A 390 -4.96 24.69 -10.71
CA ASP A 390 -4.63 23.51 -9.91
C ASP A 390 -5.75 23.14 -8.93
N ARG A 391 -6.54 24.10 -8.50
CA ARG A 391 -7.61 23.88 -7.51
C ARG A 391 -8.80 23.15 -8.08
N ILE A 392 -9.12 23.34 -9.36
CA ILE A 392 -10.23 22.65 -10.04
C ILE A 392 -10.07 21.11 -10.10
N PHE A 393 -8.86 20.60 -9.88
CA PHE A 393 -8.57 19.17 -9.80
C PHE A 393 -8.65 18.60 -8.37
N ARG A 394 -8.95 19.42 -7.36
CA ARG A 394 -9.16 18.93 -6.00
C ARG A 394 -10.59 18.48 -5.79
N ALA A 395 -10.75 17.34 -5.15
CA ALA A 395 -12.06 16.78 -4.88
C ALA A 395 -12.96 17.79 -4.11
N PHE A 396 -14.21 17.91 -4.55
CA PHE A 396 -15.23 18.81 -3.97
C PHE A 396 -14.95 20.30 -4.11
N GLU A 397 -13.87 20.72 -4.78
CA GLU A 397 -13.64 22.14 -5.10
C GLU A 397 -14.33 22.51 -6.42
N GLN A 398 -14.89 23.73 -6.44
CA GLN A 398 -15.52 24.31 -7.62
C GLN A 398 -14.94 25.72 -7.83
N ALA A 399 -14.65 26.08 -9.08
CA ALA A 399 -14.23 27.44 -9.42
C ALA A 399 -15.39 28.41 -9.14
N ALA A 400 -15.22 29.29 -8.17
CA ALA A 400 -16.19 30.34 -7.88
C ALA A 400 -15.95 31.51 -8.85
N ALA A 401 -16.87 31.73 -9.79
CA ALA A 401 -16.90 33.01 -10.51
C ALA A 401 -17.53 34.08 -9.62
N PRO A 402 -16.86 35.19 -9.32
CA PRO A 402 -17.45 36.27 -8.53
C PRO A 402 -18.65 36.85 -9.29
N GLY A 403 -19.86 36.74 -8.72
CA GLY A 403 -21.04 37.44 -9.17
C GLY A 403 -21.95 36.73 -10.18
N SER A 404 -21.73 35.48 -10.53
CA SER A 404 -22.64 34.75 -11.42
C SER A 404 -23.59 33.84 -10.64
N PRO A 405 -24.92 33.92 -10.86
CA PRO A 405 -25.89 32.97 -10.30
C PRO A 405 -25.93 31.65 -11.10
N VAL A 406 -24.86 31.30 -11.82
CA VAL A 406 -24.79 30.03 -12.52
C VAL A 406 -24.78 28.92 -11.49
N HIS A 407 -25.87 28.18 -11.47
CA HIS A 407 -26.17 27.08 -10.60
C HIS A 407 -24.92 26.23 -10.29
N ARG A 408 -24.72 25.98 -9.00
CA ARG A 408 -23.81 24.98 -8.45
C ARG A 408 -24.21 23.58 -8.95
N ALA A 409 -24.01 23.33 -10.23
CA ALA A 409 -24.41 22.07 -10.85
C ALA A 409 -23.20 21.16 -10.98
N GLY A 410 -23.06 20.27 -10.01
CA GLY A 410 -22.01 19.22 -9.97
C GLY A 410 -21.43 19.11 -8.57
N ILE A 411 -20.82 17.96 -8.26
CA ILE A 411 -20.25 17.68 -6.94
C ILE A 411 -18.78 18.11 -6.84
N GLY A 412 -18.13 18.44 -7.99
CA GLY A 412 -16.70 18.79 -8.01
C GLY A 412 -15.78 17.56 -7.98
N LEU A 413 -16.26 16.39 -8.43
CA LEU A 413 -15.46 15.16 -8.49
C LEU A 413 -14.93 14.85 -9.89
N GLY A 414 -15.64 15.24 -10.94
CA GLY A 414 -15.35 14.80 -12.32
C GLY A 414 -13.93 15.10 -12.78
N LEU A 415 -13.41 16.34 -12.59
CA LEU A 415 -12.06 16.69 -13.01
C LEU A 415 -10.98 15.98 -12.18
N THR A 416 -11.20 15.80 -10.88
CA THR A 416 -10.30 15.01 -10.01
C THR A 416 -10.20 13.58 -10.54
N ILE A 417 -11.33 12.92 -10.75
CA ILE A 417 -11.40 11.56 -11.27
C ILE A 417 -10.77 11.47 -12.66
N SER A 418 -11.04 12.44 -13.55
CA SER A 418 -10.46 12.46 -14.90
C SER A 418 -8.93 12.51 -14.85
N ARG A 419 -8.35 13.33 -13.99
CA ARG A 419 -6.89 13.43 -13.83
C ARG A 419 -6.31 12.15 -13.25
N ASP A 420 -6.95 11.57 -12.25
CA ASP A 420 -6.48 10.35 -11.60
C ASP A 420 -6.61 9.13 -12.53
N LEU A 421 -7.68 9.04 -13.34
CA LEU A 421 -7.82 8.04 -14.38
C LEU A 421 -6.72 8.18 -15.46
N ALA A 422 -6.48 9.40 -15.92
CA ALA A 422 -5.41 9.68 -16.88
C ALA A 422 -4.04 9.24 -16.35
N ARG A 423 -3.74 9.54 -15.09
CA ARG A 423 -2.50 9.13 -14.42
C ARG A 423 -2.41 7.62 -14.26
N ALA A 424 -3.50 6.96 -13.91
CA ALA A 424 -3.56 5.50 -13.83
C ALA A 424 -3.32 4.83 -15.20
N MET A 425 -3.74 5.50 -16.31
CA MET A 425 -3.45 5.08 -17.69
C MET A 425 -2.04 5.47 -18.18
N GLY A 426 -1.21 6.11 -17.34
CA GLY A 426 0.16 6.52 -17.67
C GLY A 426 0.28 7.88 -18.36
N GLY A 427 -0.78 8.70 -18.33
CA GLY A 427 -0.83 10.07 -18.86
C GLY A 427 -1.10 11.13 -17.79
N ASP A 428 -1.68 12.26 -18.18
CA ASP A 428 -2.20 13.29 -17.24
C ASP A 428 -3.29 14.14 -17.91
N VAL A 429 -4.08 14.88 -17.11
CA VAL A 429 -4.98 15.94 -17.54
C VAL A 429 -4.50 17.25 -16.94
N VAL A 430 -4.26 18.21 -17.80
CA VAL A 430 -3.83 19.56 -17.39
C VAL A 430 -4.77 20.62 -17.96
N CYS A 431 -4.99 21.69 -17.20
CA CYS A 431 -5.69 22.87 -17.65
C CYS A 431 -4.67 23.92 -18.06
N GLN A 432 -4.75 24.42 -19.29
CA GLN A 432 -3.93 25.52 -19.81
C GLN A 432 -4.78 26.78 -19.80
N SER A 433 -4.37 27.78 -19.05
CA SER A 433 -5.00 29.10 -19.09
C SER A 433 -4.42 29.91 -20.27
N GLU A 434 -5.27 30.37 -21.17
CA GLU A 434 -4.83 31.24 -22.27
C GLU A 434 -4.44 32.66 -21.83
N ALA A 435 -4.49 32.97 -20.55
CA ALA A 435 -4.14 34.29 -20.01
C ALA A 435 -2.66 34.73 -20.24
N GLY A 436 -1.82 33.89 -20.87
CA GLY A 436 -0.40 34.13 -21.12
C GLY A 436 0.04 34.13 -22.59
N ALA A 437 -0.80 33.74 -23.55
CA ALA A 437 -0.43 33.79 -24.97
C ALA A 437 -0.80 35.15 -25.55
N GLN A 438 0.21 35.99 -25.78
CA GLN A 438 0.10 37.24 -26.58
C GLN A 438 -0.32 36.89 -28.04
N VAL A 439 -1.61 36.70 -28.27
CA VAL A 439 -2.19 36.89 -29.60
C VAL A 439 -3.28 37.94 -29.44
N ALA A 440 -2.90 39.15 -29.68
CA ALA A 440 -3.79 40.27 -29.85
C ALA A 440 -4.65 39.99 -31.08
N VAL A 441 -5.94 39.72 -30.88
CA VAL A 441 -7.10 40.19 -31.65
C VAL A 441 -8.35 39.51 -31.03
N ASP A 442 -9.25 40.35 -30.51
CA ASP A 442 -10.52 40.07 -29.83
C ASP A 442 -10.50 39.83 -28.32
N LYS A 443 -10.68 40.92 -27.59
CA LYS A 443 -10.87 40.98 -26.12
C LYS A 443 -12.20 40.41 -25.60
N ALA A 444 -12.85 39.50 -26.34
CA ALA A 444 -14.16 38.93 -25.96
C ALA A 444 -14.20 37.42 -25.79
N ALA A 445 -13.11 36.70 -25.99
CA ALA A 445 -13.11 35.23 -25.88
C ALA A 445 -12.29 34.74 -24.67
N GLY A 446 -12.92 34.75 -23.50
CA GLY A 446 -12.51 33.88 -22.41
C GLY A 446 -12.79 32.45 -22.84
N GLY A 447 -12.01 31.47 -22.39
CA GLY A 447 -12.23 30.04 -22.67
C GLY A 447 -11.27 29.21 -21.83
N ALA A 448 -11.51 27.91 -21.75
CA ALA A 448 -10.59 26.98 -21.11
C ALA A 448 -10.04 25.97 -22.12
N VAL A 449 -8.82 25.53 -21.87
CA VAL A 449 -8.16 24.48 -22.66
C VAL A 449 -7.73 23.39 -21.70
N PHE A 450 -8.33 22.21 -21.87
CA PHE A 450 -7.93 21.01 -21.17
C PHE A 450 -7.18 20.10 -22.12
N ARG A 451 -6.01 19.67 -21.69
CA ARG A 451 -5.18 18.73 -22.41
C ARG A 451 -5.07 17.43 -21.64
N PHE A 452 -5.56 16.36 -22.25
CA PHE A 452 -5.47 15.00 -21.75
C PHE A 452 -4.45 14.23 -22.60
N THR A 453 -3.46 13.61 -21.98
CA THR A 453 -2.43 12.81 -22.64
C THR A 453 -2.49 11.37 -22.15
N LEU A 454 -2.13 10.44 -23.03
CA LEU A 454 -1.95 9.03 -22.68
C LEU A 454 -0.87 8.41 -23.59
N PRO A 455 -0.19 7.31 -23.16
CA PRO A 455 0.78 6.63 -24.00
C PRO A 455 0.14 6.14 -25.30
N CYS A 456 0.78 6.45 -26.42
CA CYS A 456 0.37 5.96 -27.72
C CYS A 456 1.00 4.57 -27.94
N ARG A 457 0.23 3.52 -27.76
CA ARG A 457 0.65 2.13 -28.00
C ARG A 457 -0.15 1.58 -29.22
N PRO A 458 0.36 1.73 -30.44
CA PRO A 458 -0.31 1.18 -31.61
C PRO A 458 -0.36 -0.35 -31.53
N CYS A 459 -1.49 -0.92 -31.83
CA CYS A 459 -1.68 -2.37 -31.90
C CYS A 459 -2.33 -2.79 -33.20
N ALA A 460 -2.25 -4.08 -33.53
CA ALA A 460 -2.94 -4.64 -34.67
C ALA A 460 -4.46 -4.71 -34.40
N ALA A 461 -5.26 -4.68 -35.46
CA ALA A 461 -6.68 -4.98 -35.35
C ALA A 461 -6.85 -6.39 -34.74
N PRO A 462 -7.74 -6.58 -33.75
CA PRO A 462 -8.04 -7.92 -33.26
C PRO A 462 -8.58 -8.78 -34.42
N GLU A 463 -8.11 -10.00 -34.51
CA GLU A 463 -8.68 -11.00 -35.42
C GLU A 463 -10.10 -11.35 -34.94
N THR A 464 -11.10 -10.58 -35.36
CA THR A 464 -12.48 -10.83 -35.02
C THR A 464 -13.22 -11.33 -36.27
N PRO A 465 -14.04 -12.36 -36.16
CA PRO A 465 -14.95 -12.70 -37.26
C PRO A 465 -15.89 -11.52 -37.52
N THR A 466 -16.03 -11.16 -38.76
CA THR A 466 -16.78 -10.04 -39.30
C THR A 466 -18.19 -9.96 -38.70
N PRO A 467 -18.61 -8.83 -38.12
CA PRO A 467 -20.01 -8.65 -37.75
C PRO A 467 -20.83 -8.50 -39.04
N THR A 468 -21.64 -9.47 -39.31
CA THR A 468 -22.63 -9.39 -40.38
C THR A 468 -23.80 -8.53 -39.89
N ALA A 469 -24.18 -7.55 -40.73
CA ALA A 469 -25.43 -6.80 -40.79
C ALA A 469 -25.67 -5.65 -39.79
N ALA A 470 -25.99 -4.51 -40.41
CA ALA A 470 -26.55 -3.30 -39.83
C ALA A 470 -27.86 -3.55 -39.06
N PRO A 471 -28.24 -2.71 -38.08
CA PRO A 471 -29.52 -2.83 -37.38
C PRO A 471 -30.69 -2.53 -38.33
N GLY A 472 -31.28 -3.58 -38.80
CA GLY A 472 -32.60 -3.53 -39.46
C GLY A 472 -33.68 -3.35 -38.40
N ALA A 473 -34.76 -2.67 -38.78
CA ALA A 473 -35.98 -2.43 -38.01
C ALA A 473 -36.40 -3.64 -37.17
N LEU A 474 -36.90 -3.39 -35.95
CA LEU A 474 -37.41 -4.36 -34.98
C LEU A 474 -38.44 -5.30 -35.57
N SER A 475 -38.01 -6.36 -36.27
CA SER A 475 -38.91 -7.47 -36.61
C SER A 475 -39.23 -8.21 -35.31
N PRO A 476 -40.49 -8.55 -35.04
CA PRO A 476 -40.87 -9.30 -33.86
C PRO A 476 -40.15 -10.65 -33.85
N LEU A 477 -39.53 -10.95 -32.70
CA LEU A 477 -38.92 -12.25 -32.44
C LEU A 477 -40.03 -13.22 -32.02
N ALA A 478 -39.89 -14.49 -32.36
CA ALA A 478 -40.75 -15.56 -31.86
C ALA A 478 -39.85 -16.57 -31.13
N GLY A 479 -40.25 -16.98 -29.94
CA GLY A 479 -39.53 -17.96 -29.16
C GLY A 479 -39.94 -17.95 -27.69
N HIS A 480 -39.53 -19.00 -26.95
CA HIS A 480 -39.80 -19.16 -25.53
C HIS A 480 -38.49 -19.08 -24.75
N VAL A 481 -38.36 -18.06 -23.90
CA VAL A 481 -37.14 -17.75 -23.16
C VAL A 481 -37.37 -17.98 -21.67
N LEU A 482 -36.39 -18.63 -21.01
CA LEU A 482 -36.33 -18.72 -19.56
C LEU A 482 -35.48 -17.56 -19.00
N LEU A 483 -36.08 -16.70 -18.20
CA LEU A 483 -35.43 -15.63 -17.48
C LEU A 483 -35.19 -16.06 -16.02
N VAL A 484 -33.94 -16.08 -15.58
CA VAL A 484 -33.56 -16.46 -14.24
C VAL A 484 -32.94 -15.25 -13.53
N GLU A 485 -33.67 -14.71 -12.58
CA GLU A 485 -33.30 -13.48 -11.84
C GLU A 485 -33.95 -13.53 -10.45
N ASP A 486 -33.18 -13.32 -9.39
CA ASP A 486 -33.65 -13.38 -8.01
C ASP A 486 -34.36 -12.09 -7.54
N ASN A 487 -34.05 -10.97 -8.18
CA ASN A 487 -34.69 -9.70 -7.88
C ASN A 487 -35.99 -9.53 -8.68
N ALA A 488 -37.11 -9.50 -7.97
CA ALA A 488 -38.43 -9.41 -8.58
C ALA A 488 -38.63 -8.17 -9.50
N ILE A 489 -37.98 -7.04 -9.18
CA ILE A 489 -38.03 -5.81 -9.98
C ILE A 489 -37.24 -5.99 -11.28
N ASN A 490 -36.03 -6.52 -11.22
CA ASN A 490 -35.22 -6.78 -12.39
C ASN A 490 -35.88 -7.83 -13.30
N ALA A 491 -36.43 -8.90 -12.70
CA ALA A 491 -37.18 -9.92 -13.42
C ALA A 491 -38.39 -9.32 -14.16
N LEU A 492 -39.13 -8.43 -13.53
CA LEU A 492 -40.24 -7.73 -14.13
C LEU A 492 -39.80 -6.89 -15.34
N ILE A 493 -38.76 -6.08 -15.19
CA ILE A 493 -38.22 -5.20 -16.24
C ILE A 493 -37.72 -6.03 -17.43
N ALA A 494 -36.88 -7.05 -17.15
CA ALA A 494 -36.32 -7.90 -18.18
C ALA A 494 -37.42 -8.69 -18.94
N ARG A 495 -38.43 -9.21 -18.23
CA ARG A 495 -39.59 -9.89 -18.81
C ARG A 495 -40.33 -8.97 -19.77
N GLU A 496 -40.69 -7.77 -19.35
CA GLU A 496 -41.38 -6.80 -20.18
C GLU A 496 -40.57 -6.41 -21.43
N MET A 497 -39.25 -6.23 -21.27
CA MET A 497 -38.36 -5.97 -22.40
C MET A 497 -38.41 -7.12 -23.45
N LEU A 498 -38.38 -8.36 -22.98
CA LEU A 498 -38.43 -9.55 -23.84
C LEU A 498 -39.84 -9.72 -24.50
N GLU A 499 -40.90 -9.49 -23.74
CA GLU A 499 -42.29 -9.55 -24.25
C GLU A 499 -42.54 -8.44 -25.28
N LEU A 500 -41.96 -7.25 -25.12
CA LEU A 500 -42.00 -6.18 -26.13
C LEU A 500 -41.30 -6.57 -27.45
N MET A 501 -40.34 -7.49 -27.42
CA MET A 501 -39.72 -8.04 -28.63
C MET A 501 -40.53 -9.15 -29.27
N GLY A 502 -41.67 -9.57 -28.67
CA GLY A 502 -42.55 -10.64 -29.17
C GLY A 502 -42.26 -12.03 -28.58
N LEU A 503 -41.43 -12.14 -27.58
CA LEU A 503 -41.02 -13.41 -26.95
C LEU A 503 -41.99 -13.84 -25.84
N THR A 504 -42.17 -15.16 -25.69
CA THR A 504 -42.85 -15.73 -24.51
C THR A 504 -41.80 -15.94 -23.41
N VAL A 505 -42.06 -15.45 -22.19
CA VAL A 505 -41.08 -15.48 -21.08
C VAL A 505 -41.59 -16.30 -19.89
N THR A 506 -40.79 -17.27 -19.47
CA THR A 506 -40.98 -17.95 -18.18
C THR A 506 -39.93 -17.43 -17.20
N VAL A 507 -40.34 -17.12 -15.96
CA VAL A 507 -39.43 -16.59 -14.94
C VAL A 507 -39.14 -17.66 -13.91
N ALA A 508 -37.88 -17.73 -13.47
CA ALA A 508 -37.39 -18.50 -12.32
C ALA A 508 -36.60 -17.56 -11.35
N GLY A 509 -36.77 -17.74 -10.05
CA GLY A 509 -36.16 -16.87 -9.04
C GLY A 509 -34.79 -17.32 -8.54
N ASP A 510 -34.31 -18.49 -8.95
CA ASP A 510 -33.02 -19.05 -8.59
C ASP A 510 -32.58 -20.16 -9.55
N GLY A 511 -31.32 -20.59 -9.45
CA GLY A 511 -30.75 -21.62 -10.33
C GLY A 511 -31.41 -23.00 -10.15
N GLN A 512 -31.97 -23.33 -8.99
CA GLN A 512 -32.65 -24.60 -8.77
C GLN A 512 -33.99 -24.62 -9.51
N GLN A 513 -34.78 -23.55 -9.40
CA GLN A 513 -36.03 -23.40 -10.15
C GLN A 513 -35.76 -23.40 -11.66
N ALA A 514 -34.67 -22.78 -12.12
CA ALA A 514 -34.28 -22.80 -13.51
C ALA A 514 -34.04 -24.23 -14.01
N LEU A 515 -33.30 -25.06 -13.28
CA LEU A 515 -33.09 -26.47 -13.63
C LEU A 515 -34.39 -27.27 -13.66
N ASP A 516 -35.30 -27.03 -12.74
CA ASP A 516 -36.61 -27.72 -12.69
C ASP A 516 -37.50 -27.33 -13.87
N ARG A 517 -37.46 -26.05 -14.29
CA ARG A 517 -38.17 -25.59 -15.49
C ARG A 517 -37.57 -26.16 -16.78
N LEU A 518 -36.25 -26.16 -16.90
CA LEU A 518 -35.53 -26.70 -18.06
C LEU A 518 -35.78 -28.20 -18.26
N ARG A 519 -36.00 -28.96 -17.20
CA ARG A 519 -36.38 -30.39 -17.27
C ARG A 519 -37.84 -30.61 -17.74
N GLN A 520 -38.73 -29.63 -17.51
CA GLN A 520 -40.15 -29.75 -17.77
C GLN A 520 -40.54 -29.23 -19.15
N THR A 521 -39.85 -28.20 -19.62
CA THR A 521 -40.23 -27.48 -20.83
C THR A 521 -38.98 -27.10 -21.62
N PRO A 522 -38.96 -27.27 -22.95
CA PRO A 522 -37.89 -26.79 -23.80
C PRO A 522 -37.96 -25.26 -23.92
N PHE A 523 -36.80 -24.62 -23.92
CA PHE A 523 -36.62 -23.18 -24.14
C PHE A 523 -35.66 -22.94 -25.29
N ASP A 524 -35.93 -21.88 -26.08
CA ASP A 524 -35.08 -21.49 -27.19
C ASP A 524 -33.81 -20.76 -26.72
N ALA A 525 -33.88 -20.07 -25.59
CA ALA A 525 -32.73 -19.48 -24.90
C ALA A 525 -32.98 -19.31 -23.40
N VAL A 526 -31.91 -19.22 -22.62
CA VAL A 526 -31.91 -18.93 -21.18
C VAL A 526 -31.14 -17.67 -20.91
N LEU A 527 -31.73 -16.73 -20.21
CA LEU A 527 -31.08 -15.56 -19.64
C LEU A 527 -30.81 -15.86 -18.14
N MET A 528 -29.58 -16.01 -17.75
CA MET A 528 -29.19 -16.54 -16.45
C MET A 528 -28.39 -15.51 -15.64
N ASP A 529 -28.94 -15.00 -14.53
CA ASP A 529 -28.14 -14.22 -13.58
C ASP A 529 -27.03 -15.10 -12.99
N CYS A 530 -25.83 -14.56 -12.96
CA CYS A 530 -24.68 -15.25 -12.41
C CYS A 530 -24.71 -15.37 -10.88
N GLN A 531 -25.26 -14.36 -10.17
CA GLN A 531 -25.23 -14.28 -8.71
C GLN A 531 -26.64 -14.34 -8.13
N MET A 532 -27.03 -15.51 -7.64
CA MET A 532 -28.33 -15.73 -7.05
C MET A 532 -28.21 -16.59 -5.79
N PRO A 533 -29.16 -16.47 -4.84
CA PRO A 533 -29.23 -17.35 -3.67
C PRO A 533 -29.62 -18.78 -4.09
N VAL A 534 -29.45 -19.73 -3.16
CA VAL A 534 -29.76 -21.16 -3.28
C VAL A 534 -28.82 -21.87 -4.24
N LEU A 535 -28.85 -21.58 -5.55
CA LEU A 535 -27.96 -22.12 -6.56
C LEU A 535 -27.56 -21.01 -7.53
N ASP A 536 -26.28 -20.70 -7.61
CA ASP A 536 -25.77 -19.66 -8.51
C ASP A 536 -25.85 -20.06 -9.99
N GLY A 537 -25.84 -19.07 -10.89
CA GLY A 537 -25.99 -19.31 -12.31
C GLY A 537 -24.88 -20.14 -12.95
N TRP A 538 -23.64 -20.03 -12.44
CA TRP A 538 -22.54 -20.87 -12.94
C TRP A 538 -22.70 -22.35 -12.57
N GLN A 539 -23.17 -22.62 -11.34
CA GLN A 539 -23.43 -23.98 -10.90
C GLN A 539 -24.64 -24.59 -11.61
N ALA A 540 -25.72 -23.81 -11.76
CA ALA A 540 -26.90 -24.22 -12.51
C ALA A 540 -26.54 -24.57 -13.97
N THR A 541 -25.74 -23.74 -14.62
CA THR A 541 -25.28 -23.99 -15.98
C THR A 541 -24.45 -25.25 -16.10
N ARG A 542 -23.48 -25.48 -15.20
CA ARG A 542 -22.67 -26.72 -15.18
C ARG A 542 -23.53 -27.97 -15.03
N GLN A 543 -24.52 -27.94 -14.14
CA GLN A 543 -25.43 -29.06 -13.94
C GLN A 543 -26.30 -29.28 -15.16
N TRP A 544 -26.80 -28.22 -15.81
CA TRP A 544 -27.58 -28.33 -17.02
C TRP A 544 -26.74 -28.90 -18.18
N ARG A 545 -25.52 -28.43 -18.38
CA ARG A 545 -24.60 -28.95 -19.41
C ARG A 545 -24.23 -30.42 -19.20
N ALA A 546 -24.15 -30.87 -17.95
CA ALA A 546 -24.00 -32.30 -17.66
C ALA A 546 -25.25 -33.09 -18.05
N HIS A 547 -26.45 -32.58 -17.72
CA HIS A 547 -27.72 -33.21 -18.06
C HIS A 547 -27.95 -33.30 -19.59
N GLU A 548 -27.66 -32.26 -20.35
CA GLU A 548 -27.74 -32.26 -21.82
C GLU A 548 -26.86 -33.37 -22.43
N ARG A 549 -25.61 -33.51 -21.92
CA ARG A 549 -24.69 -34.54 -22.40
C ARG A 549 -25.16 -35.94 -22.08
N ASP A 550 -25.65 -36.16 -20.86
CA ASP A 550 -26.06 -37.49 -20.38
C ASP A 550 -27.37 -37.95 -21.05
N SER A 551 -28.25 -36.99 -21.41
CA SER A 551 -29.55 -37.25 -22.02
C SER A 551 -29.53 -37.15 -23.56
N GLY A 552 -28.39 -36.75 -24.17
CA GLY A 552 -28.29 -36.55 -25.62
C GLY A 552 -29.16 -35.43 -26.17
N MET A 553 -29.50 -34.44 -25.34
CA MET A 553 -30.36 -33.31 -25.72
C MET A 553 -29.56 -32.25 -26.52
N PRO A 554 -30.22 -31.51 -27.40
CA PRO A 554 -29.57 -30.39 -28.09
C PRO A 554 -29.14 -29.33 -27.06
N ARG A 555 -28.06 -28.61 -27.37
CA ARG A 555 -27.52 -27.57 -26.53
C ARG A 555 -28.44 -26.35 -26.51
N THR A 556 -28.95 -25.99 -25.34
CA THR A 556 -29.78 -24.80 -25.16
C THR A 556 -28.87 -23.58 -25.01
N PRO A 557 -29.04 -22.48 -25.77
CA PRO A 557 -28.27 -21.25 -25.58
C PRO A 557 -28.48 -20.66 -24.17
N ILE A 558 -27.39 -20.44 -23.42
CA ILE A 558 -27.43 -19.83 -22.08
C ILE A 558 -26.61 -18.55 -22.12
N ILE A 559 -27.27 -17.43 -21.91
CA ILE A 559 -26.70 -16.08 -21.89
C ILE A 559 -26.56 -15.64 -20.43
N ALA A 560 -25.36 -15.38 -19.99
CA ALA A 560 -25.08 -14.87 -18.64
C ALA A 560 -25.58 -13.43 -18.50
N ILE A 561 -26.22 -13.10 -17.38
CA ILE A 561 -26.46 -11.72 -16.95
C ILE A 561 -25.53 -11.48 -15.75
N THR A 562 -24.60 -10.51 -15.85
CA THR A 562 -23.58 -10.28 -14.83
C THR A 562 -23.55 -8.83 -14.38
N ALA A 563 -23.29 -8.60 -13.09
CA ALA A 563 -23.09 -7.25 -12.55
C ALA A 563 -21.75 -6.63 -12.97
N ASN A 564 -20.80 -7.44 -13.45
CA ASN A 564 -19.44 -6.98 -13.74
C ASN A 564 -18.98 -7.53 -15.10
N ALA A 565 -18.72 -6.64 -16.06
CA ALA A 565 -18.19 -7.00 -17.39
C ALA A 565 -16.66 -7.27 -17.37
N VAL A 566 -16.05 -7.37 -16.18
CA VAL A 566 -14.61 -7.51 -15.98
C VAL A 566 -14.14 -8.90 -16.43
N SER A 567 -12.95 -8.98 -16.98
CA SER A 567 -12.31 -10.16 -17.59
C SER A 567 -12.45 -11.47 -16.78
N GLY A 568 -12.45 -11.42 -15.46
CA GLY A 568 -12.61 -12.60 -14.61
C GLY A 568 -14.01 -13.26 -14.62
N ASP A 569 -15.08 -12.50 -14.80
CA ASP A 569 -16.45 -13.06 -14.86
C ASP A 569 -16.73 -13.65 -16.24
N ARG A 570 -16.16 -13.10 -17.30
CA ARG A 570 -16.26 -13.65 -18.66
C ARG A 570 -15.63 -15.04 -18.77
N GLU A 571 -14.42 -15.21 -18.23
CA GLU A 571 -13.75 -16.51 -18.18
C GLU A 571 -14.55 -17.54 -17.36
N ARG A 572 -15.09 -17.14 -16.22
CA ARG A 572 -15.94 -18.00 -15.38
C ARG A 572 -17.24 -18.41 -16.07
N CYS A 573 -17.88 -17.52 -16.83
CA CYS A 573 -19.07 -17.84 -17.62
C CYS A 573 -18.75 -18.85 -18.72
N HIS A 574 -17.65 -18.64 -19.44
CA HIS A 574 -17.18 -19.58 -20.46
C HIS A 574 -16.83 -20.96 -19.86
N ASP A 575 -16.11 -20.99 -18.74
CA ASP A 575 -15.74 -22.24 -18.05
C ASP A 575 -16.96 -22.98 -17.48
N ALA A 576 -18.03 -22.25 -17.13
CA ALA A 576 -19.29 -22.85 -16.73
C ALA A 576 -20.09 -23.42 -17.93
N GLY A 577 -19.72 -23.07 -19.17
CA GLY A 577 -20.37 -23.53 -20.40
C GLY A 577 -21.50 -22.60 -20.87
N MET A 578 -21.52 -21.33 -20.47
CA MET A 578 -22.43 -20.31 -21.02
C MET A 578 -21.97 -19.87 -22.41
N ASP A 579 -22.90 -19.44 -23.26
CA ASP A 579 -22.66 -19.18 -24.67
C ASP A 579 -22.37 -17.72 -24.96
N ASP A 580 -22.93 -16.80 -24.16
CA ASP A 580 -22.72 -15.35 -24.28
C ASP A 580 -22.94 -14.67 -22.92
N TYR A 581 -22.69 -13.35 -22.83
CA TYR A 581 -22.91 -12.60 -21.60
C TYR A 581 -23.45 -11.18 -21.86
N LEU A 582 -24.24 -10.67 -20.91
CA LEU A 582 -24.82 -9.32 -20.89
C LEU A 582 -24.52 -8.67 -19.56
N ALA A 583 -23.87 -7.50 -19.58
CA ALA A 583 -23.51 -6.77 -18.36
C ALA A 583 -24.69 -5.92 -17.85
N LYS A 584 -24.98 -5.96 -16.55
CA LYS A 584 -25.89 -5.03 -15.87
C LYS A 584 -25.17 -3.70 -15.57
N PRO A 585 -25.81 -2.54 -15.77
CA PRO A 585 -27.15 -2.34 -16.35
C PRO A 585 -27.12 -2.43 -17.90
N TYR A 586 -28.14 -3.00 -18.49
CA TYR A 586 -28.31 -3.12 -19.95
C TYR A 586 -29.55 -2.38 -20.40
N GLU A 587 -29.51 -1.90 -21.64
CA GLU A 587 -30.65 -1.28 -22.30
C GLU A 587 -31.40 -2.30 -23.21
N LEU A 588 -32.61 -1.92 -23.69
CA LEU A 588 -33.42 -2.79 -24.55
C LEU A 588 -32.67 -3.22 -25.81
N ASP A 589 -31.89 -2.31 -26.39
CA ASP A 589 -31.15 -2.56 -27.62
C ASP A 589 -30.00 -3.56 -27.41
N ASP A 590 -29.34 -3.52 -26.25
CA ASP A 590 -28.32 -4.49 -25.87
C ASP A 590 -28.92 -5.89 -25.71
N LEU A 591 -30.03 -5.98 -24.97
CA LEU A 591 -30.75 -7.22 -24.75
C LEU A 591 -31.29 -7.77 -26.10
N ALA A 592 -31.84 -6.90 -26.94
CA ALA A 592 -32.35 -7.29 -28.25
C ALA A 592 -31.26 -7.83 -29.19
N SER A 593 -30.09 -7.20 -29.17
CA SER A 593 -28.96 -7.60 -30.02
C SER A 593 -28.44 -8.99 -29.67
N ILE A 594 -28.29 -9.27 -28.36
CA ILE A 594 -27.77 -10.55 -27.90
C ILE A 594 -28.77 -11.68 -28.05
N VAL A 595 -30.04 -11.45 -27.74
CA VAL A 595 -31.10 -12.45 -27.85
C VAL A 595 -31.34 -12.84 -29.34
N ARG A 596 -31.33 -11.87 -30.26
CA ARG A 596 -31.44 -12.14 -31.71
C ARG A 596 -30.32 -13.02 -32.22
N ARG A 597 -29.11 -12.84 -31.76
CA ARG A 597 -27.94 -13.64 -32.17
C ARG A 597 -28.14 -15.13 -31.88
N HIS A 598 -28.83 -15.44 -30.80
CA HIS A 598 -29.01 -16.83 -30.33
C HIS A 598 -30.35 -17.45 -30.68
N LEU A 599 -31.38 -16.64 -31.00
CA LEU A 599 -32.67 -17.15 -31.47
C LEU A 599 -32.76 -17.28 -33.00
N ALA A 600 -31.89 -16.60 -33.76
CA ALA A 600 -31.84 -16.67 -35.22
C ALA A 600 -30.93 -17.78 -35.78
N ALA A 601 -30.26 -18.51 -34.89
CA ALA A 601 -29.38 -19.63 -35.22
C ALA A 601 -30.13 -20.95 -35.03
#